data_7afe180fdfef8066277596b75550286a
#
_entry.id   7afe180fdfef8066277596b75550286a
#
_cell.length_a   1.000
_cell.length_b   1.000
_cell.length_c   1.000
_cell.angle_alpha   90.00
_cell.angle_beta   90.00
_cell.angle_gamma   90.00
#
_symmetry.space_group_name_H-M   'P 1'
#
loop_
_entity.id
_entity.type
_entity.pdbx_description
1 polymer ?
#
loop_
_entity_poly.entity_id
_entity_poly.type
_entity_poly.pdbx_seq_one_letter_code
_entity_poly.pdbx_strand_id
1 'polypeptide(L)'
;MANNNNIIIGIDLGTTNSVVSYMQADGKWKVIPNPEGKNTTPSVVAFKPSGEEIVGDAAKRQMVTNPDTVYSIKRKIGTGQKTHINCLNKDLTPEEVSAKIFALTSSGVKSLFKQLICVFWLVPIFLLIE
;
A
#
# COMPACT_ATOMS: atom_id res chain seq x y z
N MET A 1 -0.42 35.45 4.48
CA MET A 1 0.22 34.32 5.21
C MET A 1 -0.30 33.03 4.60
N ALA A 2 0.54 32.31 3.91
CA ALA A 2 0.15 30.99 3.39
C ALA A 2 0.01 30.04 4.58
N ASN A 3 -1.22 29.65 4.94
CA ASN A 3 -1.45 28.53 5.83
C ASN A 3 -0.96 27.26 5.11
N ASN A 4 0.30 26.91 5.31
CA ASN A 4 0.77 25.57 4.99
C ASN A 4 0.09 24.60 5.98
N ASN A 5 -1.12 24.24 5.69
CA ASN A 5 -1.76 23.12 6.35
C ASN A 5 -1.08 21.84 5.86
N ASN A 6 0.05 21.52 6.46
CA ASN A 6 0.70 20.23 6.27
C ASN A 6 -0.21 19.15 6.84
N ILE A 7 -0.81 18.36 5.97
CA ILE A 7 -1.66 17.24 6.38
C ILE A 7 -0.74 16.04 6.64
N ILE A 8 -0.80 15.53 7.86
CA ILE A 8 -0.07 14.33 8.26
C ILE A 8 -0.92 13.11 7.93
N ILE A 9 -0.38 12.17 7.17
CA ILE A 9 -1.02 10.91 6.83
C ILE A 9 -0.23 9.78 7.47
N GLY A 10 -0.97 8.88 8.13
CA GLY A 10 -0.44 7.63 8.66
C GLY A 10 -0.91 6.47 7.78
N ILE A 11 0.01 5.57 7.44
CA ILE A 11 -0.31 4.33 6.72
C ILE A 11 0.24 3.16 7.51
N ASP A 12 -0.63 2.22 7.85
CA ASP A 12 -0.25 0.92 8.39
C ASP A 12 -0.30 -0.11 7.25
N LEU A 13 0.87 -0.61 6.86
CA LEU A 13 0.99 -1.69 5.90
C LEU A 13 1.01 -3.02 6.64
N GLY A 14 -0.17 -3.59 6.85
CA GLY A 14 -0.31 -4.90 7.51
C GLY A 14 -0.01 -6.08 6.57
N THR A 15 0.20 -7.27 7.14
CA THR A 15 0.40 -8.51 6.37
C THR A 15 -0.84 -8.88 5.55
N THR A 16 -2.02 -8.67 6.11
CA THR A 16 -3.32 -9.03 5.51
C THR A 16 -4.06 -7.82 4.99
N ASN A 17 -4.12 -6.75 5.78
CA ASN A 17 -4.83 -5.52 5.43
C ASN A 17 -3.96 -4.30 5.74
N SER A 18 -4.15 -3.26 4.93
CA SER A 18 -3.54 -1.95 5.12
C SER A 18 -4.61 -0.92 5.49
N VAL A 19 -4.22 0.09 6.27
CA VAL A 19 -5.10 1.19 6.69
C VAL A 19 -4.42 2.52 6.40
N VAL A 20 -5.20 3.47 5.91
CA VAL A 20 -4.75 4.85 5.71
C VAL A 20 -5.56 5.77 6.60
N SER A 21 -4.89 6.68 7.28
CA SER A 21 -5.51 7.67 8.14
C SER A 21 -4.85 9.04 7.98
N TYR A 22 -5.53 10.08 8.38
CA TYR A 22 -4.97 11.43 8.43
C TYR A 22 -5.25 12.09 9.77
N MET A 23 -4.40 13.04 10.13
CA MET A 23 -4.59 13.85 11.32
C MET A 23 -5.47 15.04 11.01
N GLN A 24 -6.56 15.20 11.76
CA GLN A 24 -7.47 16.33 11.68
C GLN A 24 -6.87 17.53 12.42
N ALA A 25 -7.44 18.72 12.19
CA ALA A 25 -7.01 19.96 12.84
C ALA A 25 -7.15 19.93 14.37
N ASP A 26 -8.06 19.10 14.90
CA ASP A 26 -8.27 18.88 16.33
C ASP A 26 -7.29 17.87 16.97
N GLY A 27 -6.31 17.37 16.19
CA GLY A 27 -5.32 16.39 16.62
C GLY A 27 -5.81 14.94 16.64
N LYS A 28 -7.03 14.68 16.17
CA LYS A 28 -7.57 13.31 16.11
C LYS A 28 -7.26 12.65 14.75
N TRP A 29 -6.97 11.37 14.79
CA TRP A 29 -6.81 10.56 13.59
C TRP A 29 -8.18 10.15 13.04
N LYS A 30 -8.31 10.25 11.71
CA LYS A 30 -9.48 9.77 10.98
C LYS A 30 -9.04 8.83 9.87
N VAL A 31 -9.66 7.65 9.82
CA VAL A 31 -9.41 6.67 8.76
C VAL A 31 -9.98 7.18 7.44
N ILE A 32 -9.22 7.01 6.37
CA ILE A 32 -9.66 7.29 5.00
C ILE A 32 -10.18 5.98 4.42
N PRO A 33 -11.48 5.90 4.09
CA PRO A 33 -12.01 4.71 3.43
C PRO A 33 -11.36 4.50 2.06
N ASN A 34 -11.22 3.25 1.66
CA ASN A 34 -10.80 2.89 0.32
C ASN A 34 -11.89 3.23 -0.72
N PRO A 35 -11.62 3.11 -2.03
CA PRO A 35 -12.61 3.39 -3.09
C PRO A 35 -13.89 2.54 -2.97
N GLU A 36 -13.85 1.42 -2.27
CA GLU A 36 -14.99 0.54 -2.02
C GLU A 36 -15.74 0.88 -0.72
N GLY A 37 -15.39 1.99 -0.06
CA GLY A 37 -16.01 2.47 1.18
C GLY A 37 -15.59 1.73 2.44
N LYS A 38 -14.55 0.89 2.39
CA LYS A 38 -14.06 0.14 3.55
C LYS A 38 -12.90 0.86 4.22
N ASN A 39 -12.80 0.71 5.55
CA ASN A 39 -11.72 1.29 6.34
C ASN A 39 -10.38 0.55 6.21
N THR A 40 -10.39 -0.63 5.62
CA THR A 40 -9.20 -1.45 5.39
C THR A 40 -9.12 -1.86 3.93
N THR A 41 -7.89 -1.95 3.42
CA THR A 41 -7.59 -2.42 2.06
C THR A 41 -6.78 -3.71 2.16
N PRO A 42 -7.20 -4.81 1.53
CA PRO A 42 -6.38 -6.03 1.49
C PRO A 42 -4.98 -5.74 0.95
N SER A 43 -3.95 -6.23 1.65
CA SER A 43 -2.54 -6.10 1.23
C SER A 43 -2.22 -7.14 0.16
N VAL A 44 -2.92 -7.04 -0.96
CA VAL A 44 -2.85 -7.95 -2.11
C VAL A 44 -2.67 -7.12 -3.37
N VAL A 45 -1.77 -7.55 -4.25
CA VAL A 45 -1.57 -6.97 -5.58
C VAL A 45 -1.65 -8.05 -6.64
N ALA A 46 -2.37 -7.81 -7.71
CA ALA A 46 -2.47 -8.66 -8.89
C ALA A 46 -1.88 -7.95 -10.10
N PHE A 47 -1.12 -8.68 -10.90
CA PHE A 47 -0.50 -8.17 -12.12
C PHE A 47 -1.22 -8.74 -13.34
N LYS A 48 -1.39 -7.91 -14.36
CA LYS A 48 -1.97 -8.30 -15.65
C LYS A 48 -0.91 -8.30 -16.75
N PRO A 49 -1.09 -9.09 -17.82
CA PRO A 49 -0.20 -9.07 -18.97
C PRO A 49 -0.07 -7.70 -19.65
N SER A 50 -1.06 -6.84 -19.49
CA SER A 50 -1.03 -5.44 -19.97
C SER A 50 -0.04 -4.55 -19.20
N GLY A 51 0.52 -5.03 -18.08
CA GLY A 51 1.31 -4.25 -17.14
C GLY A 51 0.46 -3.50 -16.09
N GLU A 52 -0.86 -3.62 -16.16
CA GLU A 52 -1.76 -3.04 -15.16
C GLU A 52 -1.60 -3.75 -13.81
N GLU A 53 -1.56 -2.96 -12.75
CA GLU A 53 -1.48 -3.42 -11.38
C GLU A 53 -2.80 -3.11 -10.65
N ILE A 54 -3.34 -4.10 -9.96
CA ILE A 54 -4.58 -3.99 -9.20
C ILE A 54 -4.27 -4.28 -7.74
N VAL A 55 -4.79 -3.49 -6.82
CA VAL A 55 -4.58 -3.68 -5.38
C VAL A 55 -5.91 -3.77 -4.64
N GLY A 56 -5.89 -4.40 -3.47
CA GLY A 56 -7.01 -4.45 -2.55
C GLY A 56 -8.01 -5.55 -2.88
N ASP A 57 -9.30 -5.26 -2.69
CA ASP A 57 -10.37 -6.25 -2.84
C ASP A 57 -10.48 -6.82 -4.27
N ALA A 58 -10.23 -6.00 -5.28
CA ALA A 58 -10.24 -6.44 -6.67
C ALA A 58 -9.09 -7.43 -6.96
N ALA A 59 -7.91 -7.22 -6.38
CA ALA A 59 -6.80 -8.17 -6.45
C ALA A 59 -7.09 -9.43 -5.64
N LYS A 60 -7.65 -9.28 -4.44
CA LYS A 60 -8.01 -10.41 -3.58
C LYS A 60 -8.97 -11.37 -4.25
N ARG A 61 -9.93 -10.87 -5.02
CA ARG A 61 -10.85 -11.72 -5.81
C ARG A 61 -10.14 -12.56 -6.87
N GLN A 62 -8.95 -12.17 -7.30
CA GLN A 62 -8.18 -12.87 -8.33
C GLN A 62 -7.19 -13.90 -7.77
N MET A 63 -7.08 -14.05 -6.44
CA MET A 63 -6.10 -14.93 -5.80
C MET A 63 -6.18 -16.40 -6.27
N VAL A 64 -7.36 -16.86 -6.66
CA VAL A 64 -7.58 -18.24 -7.12
C VAL A 64 -7.36 -18.38 -8.62
N THR A 65 -7.67 -17.35 -9.39
CA THR A 65 -7.72 -17.40 -10.87
C THR A 65 -6.49 -16.80 -11.53
N ASN A 66 -5.79 -15.89 -10.86
CA ASN A 66 -4.60 -15.23 -11.38
C ASN A 66 -3.36 -15.64 -10.57
N PRO A 67 -2.46 -16.47 -11.16
CA PRO A 67 -1.25 -16.91 -10.48
C PRO A 67 -0.27 -15.78 -10.15
N ASP A 68 -0.37 -14.64 -10.86
CA ASP A 68 0.44 -13.44 -10.62
C ASP A 68 -0.20 -12.51 -9.58
N THR A 69 -0.92 -13.08 -8.61
CA THR A 69 -1.47 -12.37 -7.45
C THR A 69 -0.58 -12.62 -6.23
N VAL A 70 -0.03 -11.53 -5.69
CA VAL A 70 0.90 -11.56 -4.55
C VAL A 70 0.19 -11.08 -3.30
N TYR A 71 0.33 -11.83 -2.21
CA TYR A 71 -0.24 -11.53 -0.90
C TYR A 71 0.73 -11.91 0.23
N SER A 72 0.47 -11.44 1.44
CA SER A 72 1.31 -11.70 2.62
C SER A 72 2.78 -11.33 2.45
N ILE A 73 3.08 -10.38 1.55
CA ILE A 73 4.44 -10.04 1.15
C ILE A 73 5.29 -9.50 2.33
N LYS A 74 4.65 -8.88 3.33
CA LYS A 74 5.32 -8.34 4.52
C LYS A 74 6.16 -9.41 5.24
N ARG A 75 5.74 -10.68 5.20
CA ARG A 75 6.48 -11.80 5.82
C ARG A 75 7.79 -12.12 5.12
N LYS A 76 7.96 -11.67 3.88
CA LYS A 76 9.16 -11.92 3.05
C LYS A 76 10.13 -10.74 3.07
N ILE A 77 9.75 -9.60 3.63
CA ILE A 77 10.63 -8.43 3.73
C ILE A 77 11.88 -8.79 4.54
N GLY A 78 13.05 -8.42 4.04
CA GLY A 78 14.34 -8.73 4.67
C GLY A 78 14.84 -10.16 4.49
N THR A 79 14.10 -11.04 3.81
CA THR A 79 14.55 -12.44 3.57
C THR A 79 15.38 -12.60 2.31
N GLY A 80 15.44 -11.59 1.44
CA GLY A 80 16.06 -11.67 0.12
C GLY A 80 15.29 -12.51 -0.91
N GLN A 81 14.15 -13.09 -0.54
CA GLN A 81 13.31 -13.86 -1.46
C GLN A 81 12.61 -12.93 -2.45
N LYS A 82 12.75 -13.25 -3.74
CA LYS A 82 12.02 -12.56 -4.82
C LYS A 82 10.76 -13.33 -5.18
N THR A 83 9.77 -12.62 -5.71
CA THR A 83 8.55 -13.22 -6.27
C THR A 83 8.59 -13.04 -7.78
N HIS A 84 8.53 -14.16 -8.50
CA HIS A 84 8.45 -14.13 -9.96
C HIS A 84 7.03 -13.79 -10.41
N ILE A 85 6.90 -12.81 -11.30
CA ILE A 85 5.63 -12.40 -11.91
C ILE A 85 5.65 -12.90 -13.36
N ASN A 86 4.91 -13.98 -13.62
CA ASN A 86 4.98 -14.69 -14.89
C ASN A 86 4.53 -13.81 -16.08
N CYS A 87 3.43 -13.07 -15.93
CA CYS A 87 2.89 -12.26 -17.02
C CYS A 87 3.81 -11.09 -17.40
N LEU A 88 4.73 -10.68 -16.54
CA LEU A 88 5.71 -9.62 -16.80
C LEU A 88 7.11 -10.18 -17.04
N ASN A 89 7.31 -11.48 -16.86
CA ASN A 89 8.62 -12.14 -16.87
C ASN A 89 9.67 -11.38 -16.03
N LYS A 90 9.26 -11.01 -14.80
CA LYS A 90 10.06 -10.17 -13.91
C LYS A 90 10.04 -10.69 -12.47
N ASP A 91 11.20 -10.64 -11.82
CA ASP A 91 11.32 -10.89 -10.39
C ASP A 91 11.18 -9.57 -9.62
N LEU A 92 10.29 -9.55 -8.66
CA LEU A 92 10.09 -8.42 -7.75
C LEU A 92 10.55 -8.77 -6.34
N THR A 93 11.23 -7.83 -5.69
CA THR A 93 11.56 -7.94 -4.27
C THR A 93 10.30 -7.70 -3.42
N PRO A 94 10.28 -8.20 -2.17
CA PRO A 94 9.17 -7.90 -1.24
C PRO A 94 8.97 -6.41 -1.03
N GLU A 95 10.04 -5.63 -1.03
CA GLU A 95 10.03 -4.18 -0.87
C GLU A 95 9.35 -3.50 -2.08
N GLU A 96 9.67 -3.93 -3.30
CA GLU A 96 9.04 -3.42 -4.52
C GLU A 96 7.54 -3.72 -4.54
N VAL A 97 7.13 -4.92 -4.16
CA VAL A 97 5.71 -5.29 -4.07
C VAL A 97 5.00 -4.48 -2.98
N SER A 98 5.63 -4.31 -1.83
CA SER A 98 5.11 -3.49 -0.73
C SER A 98 4.93 -2.03 -1.14
N ALA A 99 5.89 -1.47 -1.88
CA ALA A 99 5.81 -0.12 -2.41
C ALA A 99 4.63 0.07 -3.39
N LYS A 100 4.31 -0.96 -4.19
CA LYS A 100 3.14 -0.95 -5.09
C LYS A 100 1.82 -0.94 -4.31
N ILE A 101 1.70 -1.80 -3.30
CA ILE A 101 0.54 -1.80 -2.41
C ILE A 101 0.37 -0.43 -1.76
N PHE A 102 1.46 0.14 -1.24
CA PHE A 102 1.47 1.46 -0.65
C PHE A 102 1.03 2.55 -1.63
N ALA A 103 1.65 2.62 -2.80
CA ALA A 103 1.37 3.66 -3.81
C ALA A 103 -0.09 3.65 -4.26
N LEU A 104 -0.67 2.46 -4.46
CA LEU A 104 -2.05 2.32 -4.92
C LEU A 104 -3.06 2.51 -3.78
N THR A 105 -2.75 2.07 -2.55
CA THR A 105 -3.57 2.35 -1.37
C THR A 105 -3.62 3.85 -1.07
N SER A 106 -2.52 4.57 -1.29
CA SER A 106 -2.43 6.02 -1.09
C SER A 106 -2.94 6.86 -2.27
N SER A 107 -3.25 6.26 -3.41
CA SER A 107 -3.67 7.00 -4.62
C SER A 107 -4.98 7.77 -4.41
N GLY A 108 -5.91 7.23 -3.62
CA GLY A 108 -7.12 7.92 -3.21
C GLY A 108 -6.87 9.18 -2.37
N VAL A 109 -5.74 9.21 -1.68
CA VAL A 109 -5.33 10.35 -0.84
C VAL A 109 -4.75 11.49 -1.69
N LYS A 110 -4.03 11.17 -2.77
CA LYS A 110 -3.46 12.17 -3.69
C LYS A 110 -4.53 13.05 -4.34
N SER A 111 -5.72 12.51 -4.57
CA SER A 111 -6.84 13.27 -5.13
C SER A 111 -7.45 14.26 -4.13
N LEU A 112 -7.30 14.01 -2.83
CA LEU A 112 -7.87 14.82 -1.76
C LEU A 112 -6.91 15.92 -1.28
N PHE A 113 -5.59 15.72 -1.42
CA PHE A 113 -4.60 16.61 -0.83
C PHE A 113 -3.44 16.89 -1.81
N LYS A 114 -3.28 18.15 -2.19
CA LYS A 114 -2.23 18.62 -3.11
C LYS A 114 -0.80 18.59 -2.52
N GLN A 115 -0.66 18.46 -1.23
CA GLN A 115 0.64 18.46 -0.54
C GLN A 115 0.63 17.51 0.64
N LEU A 116 1.44 16.46 0.58
CA LEU A 116 1.48 15.38 1.54
C LEU A 116 2.85 15.31 2.24
N ILE A 117 2.84 15.34 3.56
CA ILE A 117 3.93 14.82 4.38
C ILE A 117 3.48 13.46 4.89
N CYS A 118 4.09 12.39 4.38
CA CYS A 118 3.84 11.03 4.86
C CYS A 118 4.72 10.75 6.09
N VAL A 119 4.08 10.50 7.22
CA VAL A 119 4.75 9.89 8.37
C VAL A 119 4.45 8.39 8.31
N PHE A 120 5.49 7.61 8.03
CA PHE A 120 5.39 6.15 8.02
C PHE A 120 5.37 5.61 9.45
N TRP A 121 4.30 4.97 9.81
CA TRP A 121 4.27 4.07 10.96
C TRP A 121 4.48 2.63 10.48
N LEU A 122 5.70 2.31 10.14
CA LEU A 122 6.15 0.96 9.86
C LEU A 122 6.82 0.42 11.13
N VAL A 123 6.05 -0.19 12.02
CA VAL A 123 6.61 -1.03 13.05
C VAL A 123 6.77 -2.45 12.45
N PRO A 124 7.93 -2.98 12.19
CA PRO A 124 9.33 -2.68 12.53
C PRO A 124 10.28 -2.57 11.32
N ILE A 125 9.99 -1.78 10.30
CA ILE A 125 10.91 -1.60 9.14
C ILE A 125 11.96 -0.50 9.40
N PHE A 126 11.91 0.15 10.55
CA PHE A 126 12.87 1.23 10.88
C PHE A 126 14.31 0.76 11.15
N LEU A 127 14.60 -0.53 10.97
CA LEU A 127 15.93 -1.12 11.23
C LEU A 127 16.74 -1.46 9.97
N LEU A 128 16.32 -1.02 8.78
CA LEU A 128 16.98 -1.42 7.52
C LEU A 128 17.20 -0.28 6.53
N ILE A 129 17.35 0.97 7.01
CA ILE A 129 17.94 2.05 6.21
C ILE A 129 19.10 2.63 7.04
N GLU A 130 20.21 1.96 7.03
CA GLU A 130 21.54 2.50 7.10
C GLU A 130 22.28 2.12 5.82
#